data_2d322b8ce0e2a8e9b2cf03ab9a95b086
#
_entry.id   2d322b8ce0e2a8e9b2cf03ab9a95b086
#
_cell.length_a   1.000
_cell.length_b   1.000
_cell.length_c   1.000
_cell.angle_alpha   90.00
_cell.angle_beta   90.00
_cell.angle_gamma   90.00
#
_symmetry.space_group_name_H-M   'P 1'
#
loop_
_entity.id
_entity.type
_entity.pdbx_description
1 polymer ?
#
loop_
_entity_poly.entity_id
_entity_poly.type
_entity_poly.pdbx_seq_one_letter_code
_entity_poly.pdbx_strand_id
1 'polypeptide(L)'
;MVPEAELEQTNAGLVPASAGWFVLNARDARWFHRPGRDSLPLTGCDEFEAETYFRMLGMSLQVLSPGEPNSMYHWETEQEDFLVLFGEALLIVEGQERPLRRWDFVHCPPETRHVFVGAGDGPCVIVAASSRQFQKDGPWGYYTVDEAARRYNACSEEETQDSDVAYAHVPPSQPSRYREGLLPD
;
A
#
# COMPACT_ATOMS: atom_id res chain seq x y z
N MET A 1 -3.68 18.73 26.44
CA MET A 1 -3.19 17.34 26.31
C MET A 1 -3.85 16.71 25.08
N VAL A 2 -3.13 16.00 24.25
CA VAL A 2 -3.73 15.27 23.11
C VAL A 2 -4.40 14.02 23.70
N PRO A 3 -5.69 13.76 23.41
CA PRO A 3 -6.37 12.59 23.93
C PRO A 3 -5.89 11.28 23.26
N GLU A 4 -6.16 10.16 23.91
CA GLU A 4 -6.07 8.85 23.27
C GLU A 4 -7.23 8.66 22.29
N ALA A 5 -6.94 8.12 21.11
CA ALA A 5 -7.97 7.80 20.12
C ALA A 5 -8.76 6.58 20.55
N GLU A 6 -10.04 6.58 20.23
CA GLU A 6 -10.89 5.40 20.41
C GLU A 6 -10.50 4.34 19.36
N LEU A 7 -10.38 3.09 19.81
CA LEU A 7 -10.23 1.93 18.93
C LEU A 7 -11.54 1.16 18.90
N GLU A 8 -12.12 1.03 17.72
CA GLU A 8 -13.34 0.26 17.50
C GLU A 8 -13.01 -1.17 17.10
N GLN A 9 -13.69 -2.14 17.73
CA GLN A 9 -13.61 -3.54 17.36
C GLN A 9 -14.60 -3.84 16.23
N THR A 10 -14.07 -4.11 15.03
CA THR A 10 -14.86 -4.59 13.90
C THR A 10 -14.82 -6.12 13.81
N ASN A 11 -15.60 -6.71 12.90
CA ASN A 11 -15.53 -8.14 12.59
C ASN A 11 -14.17 -8.57 12.01
N ALA A 12 -13.43 -7.62 11.43
CA ALA A 12 -12.14 -7.85 10.76
C ALA A 12 -10.92 -7.40 11.59
N GLY A 13 -11.10 -6.81 12.79
CA GLY A 13 -10.03 -6.35 13.66
C GLY A 13 -10.26 -4.93 14.20
N LEU A 14 -9.28 -4.39 14.91
CA LEU A 14 -9.32 -3.06 15.50
C LEU A 14 -9.03 -1.99 14.47
N VAL A 15 -9.74 -0.85 14.58
CA VAL A 15 -9.50 0.35 13.78
C VAL A 15 -9.56 1.60 14.66
N PRO A 16 -8.75 2.65 14.39
CA PRO A 16 -8.93 3.93 15.05
C PRO A 16 -10.22 4.61 14.58
N ALA A 17 -11.04 5.04 15.52
CA ALA A 17 -12.37 5.63 15.29
C ALA A 17 -12.44 7.12 15.65
N SER A 18 -11.38 7.71 16.17
CA SER A 18 -11.29 9.13 16.48
C SER A 18 -9.88 9.67 16.34
N ALA A 19 -9.74 11.00 16.32
CA ALA A 19 -8.44 11.67 16.34
C ALA A 19 -7.77 11.51 17.71
N GLY A 20 -6.46 11.34 17.72
CA GLY A 20 -5.66 11.23 18.95
C GLY A 20 -4.43 10.34 18.75
N TRP A 21 -3.73 10.04 19.83
CA TRP A 21 -2.66 9.04 19.80
C TRP A 21 -3.23 7.65 20.12
N PHE A 22 -2.64 6.62 19.57
CA PHE A 22 -3.03 5.23 19.86
C PHE A 22 -1.83 4.29 19.78
N VAL A 23 -2.01 3.10 20.36
CA VAL A 23 -1.11 1.94 20.21
C VAL A 23 -1.94 0.79 19.69
N LEU A 24 -1.55 0.25 18.54
CA LEU A 24 -2.25 -0.84 17.87
C LEU A 24 -1.25 -1.91 17.44
N ASN A 25 -1.48 -3.15 17.89
CA ASN A 25 -0.69 -4.26 17.38
C ASN A 25 -1.19 -4.63 15.96
N ALA A 26 -0.28 -4.74 15.00
CA ALA A 26 -0.61 -5.08 13.63
C ALA A 26 -1.38 -6.40 13.50
N ARG A 27 -1.17 -7.36 14.42
CA ARG A 27 -1.89 -8.64 14.44
C ARG A 27 -3.35 -8.52 14.92
N ASP A 28 -3.68 -7.46 15.66
CA ASP A 28 -5.05 -7.19 16.15
C ASP A 28 -5.82 -6.25 15.22
N ALA A 29 -5.12 -5.57 14.32
CA ALA A 29 -5.67 -4.58 13.41
C ALA A 29 -6.52 -5.20 12.30
N ARG A 30 -7.36 -4.38 11.68
CA ARG A 30 -8.11 -4.75 10.49
C ARG A 30 -7.20 -4.74 9.28
N TRP A 31 -7.06 -5.89 8.66
CA TRP A 31 -6.38 -6.09 7.38
C TRP A 31 -7.36 -6.04 6.20
N PHE A 32 -6.81 -5.94 5.01
CA PHE A 32 -7.51 -6.15 3.76
C PHE A 32 -6.82 -7.25 2.96
N HIS A 33 -7.62 -8.13 2.38
CA HIS A 33 -7.15 -9.27 1.63
C HIS A 33 -7.73 -9.30 0.22
N ARG A 34 -6.89 -9.59 -0.76
CA ARG A 34 -7.25 -10.10 -2.09
C ARG A 34 -6.29 -11.24 -2.45
N PRO A 35 -6.61 -12.10 -3.44
CA PRO A 35 -5.66 -13.12 -3.88
C PRO A 35 -4.28 -12.52 -4.16
N GLY A 36 -3.25 -13.10 -3.54
CA GLY A 36 -1.85 -12.68 -3.70
C GLY A 36 -1.40 -11.44 -2.93
N ARG A 37 -2.30 -10.65 -2.36
CA ARG A 37 -1.96 -9.44 -1.60
C ARG A 37 -2.75 -9.31 -0.31
N ASP A 38 -2.05 -8.97 0.76
CA ASP A 38 -2.65 -8.47 2.01
C ASP A 38 -2.12 -7.07 2.30
N SER A 39 -2.96 -6.21 2.86
CA SER A 39 -2.57 -4.86 3.25
C SER A 39 -3.17 -4.49 4.60
N LEU A 40 -2.42 -3.70 5.36
CA LEU A 40 -2.83 -3.10 6.61
C LEU A 40 -2.61 -1.60 6.56
N PRO A 41 -3.65 -0.78 6.38
CA PRO A 41 -3.56 0.66 6.59
C PRO A 41 -3.33 0.94 8.08
N LEU A 42 -2.10 1.30 8.47
CA LEU A 42 -1.71 1.54 9.86
C LEU A 42 -2.35 2.81 10.44
N THR A 43 -2.58 3.80 9.59
CA THR A 43 -3.20 5.07 9.94
C THR A 43 -4.63 5.18 9.41
N GLY A 44 -5.24 4.06 9.04
CA GLY A 44 -6.51 4.06 8.36
C GLY A 44 -7.60 3.27 9.05
N CYS A 45 -8.84 3.61 8.75
CA CYS A 45 -10.02 2.86 9.14
C CYS A 45 -10.69 2.16 7.94
N ASP A 46 -10.27 2.43 6.73
CA ASP A 46 -10.68 1.80 5.49
C ASP A 46 -9.45 1.47 4.60
N GLU A 47 -9.66 1.02 3.38
CA GLU A 47 -8.57 0.63 2.47
C GLU A 47 -7.63 1.79 2.13
N PHE A 48 -8.16 3.01 2.10
CA PHE A 48 -7.41 4.23 1.76
C PHE A 48 -7.01 5.06 2.97
N GLU A 49 -7.21 4.55 4.20
CA GLU A 49 -6.86 5.24 5.43
C GLU A 49 -7.84 6.35 5.83
N ALA A 50 -7.79 6.73 7.09
CA ALA A 50 -8.70 7.73 7.65
C ALA A 50 -8.14 9.15 7.49
N GLU A 51 -8.21 9.74 6.30
CA GLU A 51 -7.76 11.12 6.04
C GLU A 51 -8.35 12.15 7.02
N THR A 52 -9.54 11.90 7.55
CA THR A 52 -10.17 12.77 8.53
C THR A 52 -9.34 12.89 9.81
N TYR A 53 -8.66 11.82 10.22
CA TYR A 53 -7.88 11.76 11.46
C TYR A 53 -6.38 11.91 11.22
N PHE A 54 -5.87 11.43 10.08
CA PHE A 54 -4.44 11.34 9.77
C PHE A 54 -4.11 12.09 8.48
N ARG A 55 -4.08 13.43 8.59
CA ARG A 55 -4.01 14.34 7.44
C ARG A 55 -2.62 14.55 6.86
N MET A 56 -1.57 14.14 7.56
CA MET A 56 -0.21 14.53 7.20
C MET A 56 0.58 13.39 6.58
N LEU A 57 0.35 12.18 7.03
CA LEU A 57 1.13 11.01 6.63
C LEU A 57 0.22 9.78 6.57
N GLY A 58 0.26 9.06 5.46
CA GLY A 58 -0.27 7.71 5.32
C GLY A 58 0.82 6.67 5.62
N MET A 59 0.46 5.58 6.30
CA MET A 59 1.36 4.43 6.47
C MET A 59 0.59 3.14 6.32
N SER A 60 1.18 2.19 5.61
CA SER A 60 0.63 0.85 5.44
C SER A 60 1.69 -0.23 5.49
N LEU A 61 1.29 -1.44 5.87
CA LEU A 61 2.03 -2.66 5.57
C LEU A 61 1.41 -3.34 4.37
N GLN A 62 2.23 -3.85 3.49
CA GLN A 62 1.82 -4.61 2.32
C GLN A 62 2.56 -5.95 2.30
N VAL A 63 1.81 -7.03 2.12
CA VAL A 63 2.34 -8.38 1.99
C VAL A 63 1.98 -8.90 0.62
N LEU A 64 3.01 -9.20 -0.18
CA LEU A 64 2.87 -9.61 -1.57
C LEU A 64 3.35 -11.04 -1.74
N SER A 65 2.54 -11.88 -2.36
CA SER A 65 2.99 -13.18 -2.86
C SER A 65 3.91 -13.00 -4.07
N PRO A 66 4.78 -13.96 -4.39
CA PRO A 66 5.59 -13.91 -5.60
C PRO A 66 4.74 -13.68 -6.86
N GLY A 67 5.14 -12.71 -7.67
CA GLY A 67 4.47 -12.31 -8.91
C GLY A 67 3.29 -11.33 -8.73
N GLU A 68 2.88 -11.04 -7.50
CA GLU A 68 1.71 -10.19 -7.24
C GLU A 68 2.11 -8.72 -7.02
N PRO A 69 1.43 -7.78 -7.69
CA PRO A 69 1.70 -6.36 -7.53
C PRO A 69 1.02 -5.76 -6.29
N ASN A 70 1.66 -4.74 -5.71
CA ASN A 70 1.06 -3.96 -4.63
C ASN A 70 -0.08 -3.04 -5.13
N SER A 71 0.09 -2.48 -6.32
CA SER A 71 -0.84 -1.54 -6.96
C SER A 71 -0.74 -1.69 -8.48
N MET A 72 -1.46 -0.86 -9.25
CA MET A 72 -1.17 -0.63 -10.66
C MET A 72 -0.06 0.43 -10.79
N TYR A 73 0.75 0.34 -11.83
CA TYR A 73 1.84 1.28 -12.14
C TYR A 73 1.28 2.71 -12.25
N HIS A 74 1.78 3.59 -11.39
CA HIS A 74 1.26 4.94 -11.23
C HIS A 74 2.33 5.91 -10.73
N TRP A 75 1.99 7.17 -10.71
CA TRP A 75 2.70 8.20 -9.97
C TRP A 75 1.70 8.96 -9.07
N GLU A 76 2.19 9.50 -7.96
CA GLU A 76 1.42 10.36 -7.06
C GLU A 76 1.96 11.78 -7.04
N THR A 77 1.11 12.75 -6.68
CA THR A 77 1.52 14.15 -6.46
C THR A 77 2.27 14.34 -5.15
N GLU A 78 2.31 13.30 -4.35
CA GLU A 78 2.95 13.27 -3.03
C GLU A 78 4.25 12.46 -3.06
N GLN A 79 5.11 12.71 -2.09
CA GLN A 79 6.29 11.87 -1.86
C GLN A 79 5.86 10.54 -1.26
N GLU A 80 6.48 9.47 -1.71
CA GLU A 80 6.30 8.14 -1.16
C GLU A 80 7.64 7.51 -0.80
N ASP A 81 7.68 6.85 0.35
CA ASP A 81 8.86 6.14 0.85
C ASP A 81 8.50 4.70 1.19
N PHE A 82 9.38 3.77 0.86
CA PHE A 82 9.15 2.34 1.05
C PHE A 82 10.36 1.67 1.68
N LEU A 83 10.11 0.70 2.54
CA LEU A 83 11.15 -0.14 3.14
C LEU A 83 10.76 -1.60 3.06
N VAL A 84 11.59 -2.42 2.44
CA VAL A 84 11.42 -3.88 2.42
C VAL A 84 11.83 -4.45 3.78
N LEU A 85 10.85 -4.93 4.55
CA LEU A 85 11.11 -5.52 5.88
C LEU A 85 11.48 -6.99 5.81
N PHE A 86 10.93 -7.73 4.83
CA PHE A 86 11.12 -9.17 4.69
C PHE A 86 10.93 -9.61 3.24
N GLY A 87 11.61 -10.70 2.85
CA GLY A 87 11.50 -11.27 1.51
C GLY A 87 12.19 -10.43 0.44
N GLU A 88 11.76 -10.62 -0.79
CA GLU A 88 12.29 -9.99 -1.99
C GLU A 88 11.15 -9.34 -2.79
N ALA A 89 11.43 -8.23 -3.46
CA ALA A 89 10.51 -7.56 -4.37
C ALA A 89 11.21 -7.18 -5.67
N LEU A 90 10.43 -6.95 -6.69
CA LEU A 90 10.85 -6.27 -7.91
C LEU A 90 10.19 -4.89 -7.92
N LEU A 91 10.98 -3.84 -7.94
CA LEU A 91 10.50 -2.48 -8.19
C LEU A 91 10.57 -2.21 -9.70
N ILE A 92 9.46 -1.77 -10.27
CA ILE A 92 9.43 -1.20 -11.62
C ILE A 92 9.29 0.31 -11.41
N VAL A 93 10.31 1.06 -11.81
CA VAL A 93 10.39 2.51 -11.60
C VAL A 93 10.94 3.20 -12.84
N GLU A 94 10.21 4.19 -13.36
CA GLU A 94 10.58 4.93 -14.58
C GLU A 94 10.99 4.02 -15.74
N GLY A 95 10.21 2.94 -15.97
CA GLY A 95 10.46 1.95 -17.02
C GLY A 95 11.63 1.00 -16.77
N GLN A 96 12.21 1.02 -15.59
CA GLN A 96 13.35 0.17 -15.21
C GLN A 96 12.96 -0.84 -14.14
N GLU A 97 13.50 -2.06 -14.25
CA GLU A 97 13.37 -3.09 -13.22
C GLU A 97 14.53 -3.02 -12.23
N ARG A 98 14.23 -3.06 -10.94
CA ARG A 98 15.18 -3.05 -9.83
C ARG A 98 14.83 -4.16 -8.84
N PRO A 99 15.62 -5.25 -8.77
CA PRO A 99 15.47 -6.23 -7.71
C PRO A 99 15.73 -5.59 -6.34
N LEU A 100 14.87 -5.87 -5.38
CA LEU A 100 14.96 -5.40 -4.02
C LEU A 100 15.03 -6.60 -3.07
N ARG A 101 15.75 -6.42 -1.97
CA ARG A 101 15.89 -7.37 -0.89
C ARG A 101 15.60 -6.71 0.45
N ARG A 102 15.50 -7.50 1.47
CA ARG A 102 15.32 -7.03 2.84
C ARG A 102 16.27 -5.89 3.19
N TRP A 103 15.73 -4.81 3.77
CA TRP A 103 16.34 -3.55 4.18
C TRP A 103 16.64 -2.56 3.05
N ASP A 104 16.29 -2.86 1.81
CA ASP A 104 16.35 -1.84 0.78
C ASP A 104 15.27 -0.78 1.03
N PHE A 105 15.69 0.48 0.97
CA PHE A 105 14.85 1.65 1.07
C PHE A 105 14.68 2.29 -0.30
N VAL A 106 13.46 2.66 -0.63
CA VAL A 106 13.10 3.32 -1.89
C VAL A 106 12.47 4.67 -1.55
N HIS A 107 12.97 5.73 -2.17
CA HIS A 107 12.44 7.08 -2.09
C HIS A 107 11.89 7.49 -3.46
N CYS A 108 10.62 7.80 -3.53
CA CYS A 108 9.94 8.29 -4.71
C CYS A 108 9.52 9.75 -4.47
N PRO A 109 10.26 10.73 -5.05
CA PRO A 109 9.74 12.10 -5.13
C PRO A 109 8.38 12.14 -5.85
N PRO A 110 7.60 13.22 -5.69
CA PRO A 110 6.39 13.43 -6.47
C PRO A 110 6.57 13.12 -7.95
N GLU A 111 5.55 12.54 -8.57
CA GLU A 111 5.49 12.19 -10.00
C GLU A 111 6.42 11.04 -10.43
N THR A 112 7.07 10.35 -9.49
CA THR A 112 7.86 9.15 -9.82
C THR A 112 6.93 7.98 -10.15
N ARG A 113 6.99 7.46 -11.38
CA ARG A 113 6.20 6.30 -11.80
C ARG A 113 6.77 5.02 -11.24
N HIS A 114 5.95 4.26 -10.52
CA HIS A 114 6.43 3.03 -9.91
C HIS A 114 5.32 2.01 -9.62
N VAL A 115 5.74 0.77 -9.35
CA VAL A 115 4.96 -0.32 -8.76
C VAL A 115 5.92 -1.35 -8.17
N PHE A 116 5.51 -2.02 -7.11
CA PHE A 116 6.24 -3.14 -6.51
C PHE A 116 5.55 -4.46 -6.85
N VAL A 117 6.33 -5.48 -7.13
CA VAL A 117 5.86 -6.85 -7.37
C VAL A 117 6.59 -7.78 -6.40
N GLY A 118 5.88 -8.67 -5.74
CA GLY A 118 6.50 -9.70 -4.90
C GLY A 118 7.45 -10.58 -5.73
N ALA A 119 8.60 -10.91 -5.17
CA ALA A 119 9.63 -11.73 -5.84
C ALA A 119 10.15 -12.83 -4.92
N GLY A 120 11.08 -13.65 -5.43
CA GLY A 120 11.63 -14.78 -4.67
C GLY A 120 10.65 -15.93 -4.50
N ASP A 121 10.89 -16.77 -3.48
CA ASP A 121 10.15 -18.03 -3.26
C ASP A 121 9.06 -17.89 -2.17
N GLY A 122 8.88 -16.73 -1.59
CA GLY A 122 7.94 -16.47 -0.49
C GLY A 122 7.41 -15.06 -0.45
N PRO A 123 6.58 -14.72 0.55
CA PRO A 123 5.97 -13.40 0.65
C PRO A 123 7.02 -12.31 0.90
N CYS A 124 6.77 -11.15 0.34
CA CYS A 124 7.51 -9.93 0.61
C CYS A 124 6.67 -9.02 1.52
N VAL A 125 7.29 -8.42 2.54
CA VAL A 125 6.64 -7.44 3.42
C VAL A 125 7.28 -6.07 3.21
N ILE A 126 6.46 -5.08 2.86
CA ILE A 126 6.88 -3.71 2.58
C ILE A 126 6.11 -2.76 3.50
N VAL A 127 6.82 -1.83 4.16
CA VAL A 127 6.22 -0.62 4.72
C VAL A 127 6.15 0.41 3.60
N ALA A 128 4.99 1.02 3.42
CA ALA A 128 4.80 2.19 2.59
C ALA A 128 4.41 3.39 3.46
N ALA A 129 4.96 4.55 3.17
CA ALA A 129 4.61 5.82 3.78
C ALA A 129 4.49 6.88 2.70
N SER A 130 3.40 7.65 2.70
CA SER A 130 3.21 8.77 1.78
C SER A 130 2.83 10.05 2.51
N SER A 131 3.31 11.18 2.04
CA SER A 131 2.84 12.48 2.52
C SER A 131 1.42 12.75 1.98
N ARG A 132 0.72 13.70 2.62
CA ARG A 132 -0.65 14.07 2.23
C ARG A 132 -0.83 15.58 2.20
N GLN A 133 0.23 16.32 1.86
CA GLN A 133 0.22 17.78 1.96
C GLN A 133 -0.50 18.44 0.79
N PHE A 134 -0.44 17.83 -0.40
CA PHE A 134 -0.91 18.44 -1.64
C PHE A 134 -2.17 17.81 -2.24
N GLN A 135 -2.65 16.71 -1.69
CA GLN A 135 -3.84 16.00 -2.20
C GLN A 135 -5.13 16.83 -2.28
N LYS A 136 -5.16 18.01 -1.63
CA LYS A 136 -6.38 18.83 -1.54
C LYS A 136 -6.66 19.69 -2.77
N ASP A 137 -5.67 20.01 -3.58
CA ASP A 137 -5.76 21.04 -4.61
C ASP A 137 -5.60 20.51 -6.04
N GLY A 138 -5.55 19.21 -6.25
CA GLY A 138 -5.35 18.60 -7.57
C GLY A 138 -5.63 17.09 -7.61
N PRO A 139 -5.33 16.44 -8.73
CA PRO A 139 -5.41 14.99 -8.82
C PRO A 139 -4.40 14.36 -7.85
N TRP A 140 -4.79 13.26 -7.20
CA TRP A 140 -3.91 12.51 -6.30
C TRP A 140 -2.68 11.93 -7.04
N GLY A 141 -2.84 11.57 -8.33
CA GLY A 141 -1.86 10.92 -9.19
C GLY A 141 -2.50 10.43 -10.49
N TYR A 142 -1.81 9.53 -11.16
CA TYR A 142 -2.24 9.00 -12.44
C TYR A 142 -1.72 7.58 -12.66
N TYR A 143 -2.59 6.65 -13.06
CA TYR A 143 -2.19 5.33 -13.54
C TYR A 143 -1.67 5.45 -14.96
N THR A 144 -0.46 4.96 -15.20
CA THR A 144 0.22 5.05 -16.48
C THR A 144 0.53 3.67 -17.03
N VAL A 145 0.80 3.60 -18.32
CA VAL A 145 1.12 2.36 -19.03
C VAL A 145 2.63 2.17 -19.13
N ASP A 146 3.11 0.98 -18.80
CA ASP A 146 4.52 0.61 -18.88
C ASP A 146 4.68 -0.86 -19.28
N GLU A 147 5.55 -1.15 -20.23
CA GLU A 147 5.76 -2.51 -20.76
C GLU A 147 6.41 -3.46 -19.74
N ALA A 148 7.25 -2.95 -18.84
CA ALA A 148 7.80 -3.77 -17.76
C ALA A 148 6.70 -4.16 -16.76
N ALA A 149 5.84 -3.20 -16.37
CA ALA A 149 4.74 -3.43 -15.45
C ALA A 149 3.67 -4.38 -16.05
N ARG A 150 3.42 -4.31 -17.36
CA ARG A 150 2.47 -5.21 -18.05
C ARG A 150 2.85 -6.68 -17.92
N ARG A 151 4.13 -7.01 -17.90
CA ARG A 151 4.60 -8.41 -17.74
C ARG A 151 4.16 -9.06 -16.43
N TYR A 152 3.83 -8.25 -15.44
CA TYR A 152 3.41 -8.68 -14.09
C TYR A 152 1.95 -8.39 -13.79
N ASN A 153 1.13 -8.05 -14.80
CA ASN A 153 -0.25 -7.60 -14.60
C ASN A 153 -0.38 -6.40 -13.63
N ALA A 154 0.68 -5.60 -13.56
CA ALA A 154 0.84 -4.48 -12.63
C ALA A 154 0.59 -3.12 -13.31
N CYS A 155 -0.15 -3.11 -14.40
CA CYS A 155 -0.38 -1.93 -15.22
C CYS A 155 -1.85 -1.87 -15.66
N SER A 156 -2.41 -0.67 -15.68
CA SER A 156 -3.71 -0.42 -16.30
C SER A 156 -3.66 -0.70 -17.81
N GLU A 157 -4.78 -1.04 -18.42
CA GLU A 157 -4.86 -1.21 -19.87
C GLU A 157 -4.67 0.13 -20.61
N GLU A 158 -5.14 1.22 -20.01
CA GLU A 158 -5.00 2.59 -20.52
C GLU A 158 -4.60 3.57 -19.43
N GLU A 159 -4.10 4.72 -19.80
CA GLU A 159 -3.79 5.79 -18.85
C GLU A 159 -5.07 6.41 -18.29
N THR A 160 -5.17 6.50 -16.96
CA THR A 160 -6.38 6.97 -16.29
C THR A 160 -6.11 7.50 -14.87
N GLN A 161 -6.99 8.35 -14.38
CA GLN A 161 -7.09 8.73 -12.96
C GLN A 161 -8.14 7.90 -12.22
N ASP A 162 -8.96 7.18 -12.95
CA ASP A 162 -10.06 6.40 -12.42
C ASP A 162 -9.56 5.03 -11.94
N SER A 163 -9.63 4.80 -10.62
CA SER A 163 -9.24 3.54 -10.02
C SER A 163 -10.11 2.37 -10.48
N ASP A 164 -11.38 2.57 -10.75
CA ASP A 164 -12.27 1.50 -11.22
C ASP A 164 -11.85 1.01 -12.61
N VAL A 165 -11.35 1.92 -13.45
CA VAL A 165 -10.77 1.57 -14.75
C VAL A 165 -9.43 0.88 -14.58
N ALA A 166 -8.54 1.44 -13.75
CA ALA A 166 -7.19 0.89 -13.56
C ALA A 166 -7.21 -0.52 -12.96
N TYR A 167 -8.13 -0.81 -12.05
CA TYR A 167 -8.26 -2.09 -11.35
C TYR A 167 -9.38 -2.99 -11.89
N ALA A 168 -9.95 -2.70 -13.07
CA ALA A 168 -11.09 -3.43 -13.62
C ALA A 168 -10.91 -4.95 -13.68
N HIS A 169 -9.68 -5.43 -13.84
CA HIS A 169 -9.32 -6.86 -13.90
C HIS A 169 -8.84 -7.44 -12.57
N VAL A 170 -8.78 -6.63 -11.51
CA VAL A 170 -8.25 -7.03 -10.19
C VAL A 170 -9.40 -7.30 -9.22
N PRO A 171 -9.44 -8.43 -8.54
CA PRO A 171 -10.44 -8.66 -7.50
C PRO A 171 -10.37 -7.60 -6.41
N PRO A 172 -11.51 -7.06 -5.94
CA PRO A 172 -11.54 -6.06 -4.88
C PRO A 172 -11.01 -6.64 -3.57
N SER A 173 -10.25 -5.83 -2.83
CA SER A 173 -9.81 -6.18 -1.49
C SER A 173 -11.01 -6.24 -0.53
N GLN A 174 -10.98 -7.18 0.40
CA GLN A 174 -12.04 -7.36 1.41
C GLN A 174 -11.46 -7.22 2.82
N PRO A 175 -12.17 -6.58 3.76
CA PRO A 175 -11.75 -6.55 5.15
C PRO A 175 -11.54 -7.96 5.70
N SER A 176 -10.42 -8.16 6.38
CA SER A 176 -10.04 -9.46 6.93
C SER A 176 -9.32 -9.31 8.27
N ARG A 177 -9.31 -10.39 9.06
CA ARG A 177 -8.42 -10.49 10.21
C ARG A 177 -6.99 -10.81 9.76
N TYR A 178 -6.03 -10.49 10.63
CA TYR A 178 -4.68 -11.02 10.51
C TYR A 178 -4.71 -12.55 10.34
N ARG A 179 -3.86 -13.07 9.50
CA ARG A 179 -3.64 -14.51 9.30
C ARG A 179 -2.21 -14.84 9.69
N GLU A 180 -2.06 -15.93 10.45
CA GLU A 180 -0.72 -16.39 10.84
C GLU A 180 0.18 -16.60 9.60
N GLY A 181 1.43 -16.19 9.73
CA GLY A 181 2.41 -16.26 8.64
C GLY A 181 2.45 -15.07 7.69
N LEU A 182 1.57 -14.07 7.83
CA LEU A 182 1.64 -12.83 7.03
C LEU A 182 2.85 -11.97 7.41
N LEU A 183 3.15 -11.89 8.69
CA LEU A 183 4.32 -11.15 9.18
C LEU A 183 5.39 -12.13 9.66
N PRO A 184 6.67 -11.82 9.45
CA PRO A 184 7.75 -12.60 10.03
C PRO A 184 7.71 -12.55 11.56
N ASP A 185 8.26 -13.56 12.21
CA ASP A 185 8.48 -13.61 13.67
C ASP A 185 9.61 -12.67 14.11
#